data_4984c5fa770153e57e7bd2d3fbe357a9
#
_entry.id   4984c5fa770153e57e7bd2d3fbe357a9
#
_cell.length_a   1.000
_cell.length_b   1.000
_cell.length_c   1.000
_cell.angle_alpha   90.00
_cell.angle_beta   90.00
_cell.angle_gamma   90.00
#
_symmetry.space_group_name_H-M   'P 1'
#
loop_
_entity.id
_entity.type
_entity.pdbx_description
1 polymer ?
#
loop_
_entity_poly.entity_id
_entity_poly.type
_entity_poly.pdbx_seq_one_letter_code
_entity_poly.pdbx_strand_id
1 'polypeptide(L)'
;MNVISHRDADFAAQLRRLLAPSSLFDPAIQEQTRALVEAVRARGDEALVELTERFNGARLTTDQFAVSQAEFMAASVQADESLRAALAETTKNVEAFAKRSRRKNWTMRNSHGALVGEKFDPFFRVGIYIPGGAAPLVSTALMTIPLARVAGCREIVVCTPCDNKGRVNPALLFAARRAGATEIYRIGGAQAIAAMALGTGAIRKVNKVFGPGNAYVVAAKRLLFGHAAMDLLPGPSELLVLADETANAAFIAADLLAQAEHGSGHERVWLLTPSDKILSAVQKEIGRQLPKRARRELIERALERNGWLVRVSDLEQGIDLANQLAPEHLELMCRDAARITNKLTAAGAIFVGNDSPTVLGDYVAGPSHVLPAGGTGTAFAGLTVDQFQRRTSIIEYKKPALKRALGAIRKFTEIEGLDAHGWSAEIRFRAKSPKR
;
A
#
# COMPACT_ATOMS: atom_id res chain seq x y z
N MET A 1 -8.27 2.70 26.63
CA MET A 1 -9.17 2.80 25.46
C MET A 1 -10.37 3.67 25.80
N ASN A 2 -10.88 4.39 24.82
CA ASN A 2 -12.13 5.18 24.94
C ASN A 2 -13.34 4.25 24.77
N VAL A 3 -14.36 4.38 25.64
CA VAL A 3 -15.60 3.62 25.53
C VAL A 3 -16.72 4.60 25.27
N ILE A 4 -17.51 4.39 24.22
CA ILE A 4 -18.64 5.24 23.84
C ILE A 4 -19.85 4.39 23.47
N SER A 5 -21.04 4.93 23.70
CA SER A 5 -22.32 4.26 23.43
C SER A 5 -23.25 5.16 22.63
N HIS A 6 -23.99 4.58 21.69
CA HIS A 6 -25.09 5.30 20.99
C HIS A 6 -26.13 5.88 21.94
N ARG A 7 -26.12 5.45 23.22
CA ARG A 7 -27.01 5.96 24.28
C ARG A 7 -26.47 7.21 24.99
N ASP A 8 -25.21 7.56 24.77
CA ASP A 8 -24.59 8.70 25.43
C ASP A 8 -25.09 10.03 24.84
N ALA A 9 -25.36 11.00 25.67
CA ALA A 9 -25.87 12.29 25.21
C ALA A 9 -24.89 13.02 24.26
N ASP A 10 -23.63 12.79 24.39
CA ASP A 10 -22.56 13.38 23.58
C ASP A 10 -22.00 12.44 22.48
N PHE A 11 -22.67 11.30 22.22
CA PHE A 11 -22.24 10.29 21.23
C PHE A 11 -21.85 10.91 19.88
N ALA A 12 -22.67 11.80 19.36
CA ALA A 12 -22.40 12.47 18.08
C ALA A 12 -21.11 13.32 18.11
N ALA A 13 -20.76 13.91 19.25
CA ALA A 13 -19.52 14.67 19.41
C ALA A 13 -18.31 13.74 19.50
N GLN A 14 -18.43 12.66 20.25
CA GLN A 14 -17.37 11.65 20.37
C GLN A 14 -17.14 10.92 19.03
N LEU A 15 -18.22 10.64 18.28
CA LEU A 15 -18.13 10.04 16.95
C LEU A 15 -17.38 10.94 15.96
N ARG A 16 -17.58 12.27 15.99
CA ARG A 16 -16.79 13.21 15.19
C ARG A 16 -15.30 13.14 15.51
N ARG A 17 -14.93 12.93 16.77
CA ARG A 17 -13.50 12.75 17.17
C ARG A 17 -12.93 11.42 16.64
N LEU A 18 -13.73 10.35 16.72
CA LEU A 18 -13.35 9.03 16.19
C LEU A 18 -13.17 9.07 14.66
N LEU A 19 -14.04 9.77 13.93
CA LEU A 19 -14.01 9.94 12.49
C LEU A 19 -12.98 10.99 12.01
N ALA A 20 -12.33 11.72 12.92
CA ALA A 20 -11.36 12.74 12.51
C ALA A 20 -10.26 12.13 11.66
N PRO A 21 -9.86 12.80 10.55
CA PRO A 21 -8.80 12.32 9.67
C PRO A 21 -7.49 12.12 10.45
N SER A 22 -6.70 11.14 10.03
CA SER A 22 -5.34 10.98 10.56
C SER A 22 -4.46 12.17 10.13
N SER A 23 -3.44 12.51 10.93
CA SER A 23 -2.50 13.62 10.69
C SER A 23 -1.51 13.39 9.52
N LEU A 24 -1.94 12.70 8.46
CA LEU A 24 -1.12 12.45 7.25
C LEU A 24 -0.60 13.74 6.59
N PHE A 25 -1.16 14.89 6.95
CA PHE A 25 -0.91 16.18 6.32
C PHE A 25 -0.34 17.23 7.28
N ASP A 26 0.41 16.79 8.29
CA ASP A 26 1.08 17.69 9.22
C ASP A 26 2.03 18.67 8.47
N PRO A 27 1.80 20.00 8.55
CA PRO A 27 2.60 20.99 7.85
C PRO A 27 4.08 20.98 8.25
N ALA A 28 4.39 20.68 9.51
CA ALA A 28 5.78 20.63 9.99
C ALA A 28 6.54 19.44 9.36
N ILE A 29 5.90 18.27 9.28
CA ILE A 29 6.47 17.10 8.61
C ILE A 29 6.65 17.38 7.11
N GLN A 30 5.72 18.07 6.47
CA GLN A 30 5.82 18.41 5.05
C GLN A 30 7.01 19.34 4.78
N GLU A 31 7.21 20.38 5.60
CA GLU A 31 8.33 21.32 5.43
C GLU A 31 9.67 20.66 5.67
N GLN A 32 9.79 19.87 6.74
CA GLN A 32 11.01 19.09 7.00
C GLN A 32 11.31 18.12 5.86
N THR A 33 10.29 17.44 5.35
CA THR A 33 10.46 16.51 4.23
C THR A 33 10.86 17.23 2.95
N ARG A 34 10.30 18.42 2.69
CA ARG A 34 10.69 19.25 1.54
C ARG A 34 12.19 19.56 1.58
N ALA A 35 12.72 19.98 2.74
CA ALA A 35 14.15 20.24 2.91
C ALA A 35 15.00 18.99 2.61
N LEU A 36 14.58 17.79 3.05
CA LEU A 36 15.27 16.53 2.75
C LEU A 36 15.27 16.22 1.24
N VAL A 37 14.12 16.37 0.59
CA VAL A 37 13.98 16.14 -0.85
C VAL A 37 14.85 17.09 -1.66
N GLU A 38 14.85 18.38 -1.32
CA GLU A 38 15.67 19.39 -1.99
C GLU A 38 17.17 19.19 -1.77
N ALA A 39 17.58 18.72 -0.58
CA ALA A 39 18.97 18.33 -0.35
C ALA A 39 19.42 17.20 -1.28
N VAL A 40 18.61 16.16 -1.45
CA VAL A 40 18.90 15.07 -2.39
C VAL A 40 18.88 15.57 -3.83
N ARG A 41 17.95 16.43 -4.21
CA ARG A 41 17.89 17.03 -5.54
C ARG A 41 19.15 17.81 -5.90
N ALA A 42 19.64 18.63 -4.95
CA ALA A 42 20.75 19.53 -5.18
C ALA A 42 22.13 18.83 -5.11
N ARG A 43 22.30 17.86 -4.20
CA ARG A 43 23.61 17.27 -3.89
C ARG A 43 23.71 15.77 -4.15
N GLY A 44 22.61 15.12 -4.56
CA GLY A 44 22.60 13.70 -4.93
C GLY A 44 23.14 12.77 -3.83
N ASP A 45 24.15 12.00 -4.14
CA ASP A 45 24.73 10.99 -3.25
C ASP A 45 25.39 11.60 -2.00
N GLU A 46 25.94 12.81 -2.09
CA GLU A 46 26.50 13.52 -0.93
C GLU A 46 25.43 13.75 0.16
N ALA A 47 24.24 14.17 -0.25
CA ALA A 47 23.11 14.31 0.68
C ALA A 47 22.67 12.95 1.26
N LEU A 48 22.73 11.87 0.49
CA LEU A 48 22.40 10.53 1.00
C LEU A 48 23.40 10.06 2.05
N VAL A 49 24.70 10.34 1.90
CA VAL A 49 25.74 10.04 2.90
C VAL A 49 25.40 10.78 4.21
N GLU A 50 25.24 12.09 4.15
CA GLU A 50 24.94 12.94 5.30
C GLU A 50 23.65 12.49 6.03
N LEU A 51 22.56 12.29 5.27
CA LEU A 51 21.27 11.93 5.84
C LEU A 51 21.26 10.51 6.42
N THR A 52 22.03 9.58 5.82
CA THR A 52 22.19 8.23 6.38
C THR A 52 22.97 8.26 7.69
N GLU A 53 24.05 9.02 7.79
CA GLU A 53 24.75 9.22 9.06
C GLU A 53 23.84 9.86 10.11
N ARG A 54 23.11 10.92 9.73
CA ARG A 54 22.21 11.65 10.64
C ARG A 54 21.08 10.78 11.20
N PHE A 55 20.42 9.95 10.37
CA PHE A 55 19.21 9.21 10.78
C PHE A 55 19.47 7.76 11.19
N ASN A 56 20.52 7.14 10.68
CA ASN A 56 20.86 5.75 10.99
C ASN A 56 22.14 5.62 11.84
N GLY A 57 22.90 6.69 11.99
CA GLY A 57 24.21 6.66 12.67
C GLY A 57 25.30 5.93 11.88
N ALA A 58 25.05 5.59 10.62
CA ALA A 58 25.96 4.85 9.78
C ALA A 58 26.75 5.77 8.86
N ARG A 59 28.08 5.76 8.98
CA ARG A 59 28.98 6.45 8.07
C ARG A 59 29.28 5.57 6.87
N LEU A 60 28.62 5.86 5.76
CA LEU A 60 28.76 5.12 4.51
C LEU A 60 29.41 6.00 3.44
N THR A 61 30.17 5.38 2.56
CA THR A 61 30.58 5.97 1.29
C THR A 61 29.59 5.58 0.20
N THR A 62 29.58 6.27 -0.92
CA THR A 62 28.59 6.04 -2.01
C THR A 62 28.64 4.64 -2.59
N ASP A 63 29.82 4.04 -2.69
CA ASP A 63 30.04 2.66 -3.14
C ASP A 63 29.49 1.61 -2.16
N GLN A 64 29.31 2.00 -0.89
CA GLN A 64 28.72 1.14 0.14
C GLN A 64 27.18 1.18 0.19
N PHE A 65 26.52 2.04 -0.57
CA PHE A 65 25.05 2.08 -0.59
C PHE A 65 24.43 0.78 -1.11
N ALA A 66 25.01 0.20 -2.16
CA ALA A 66 24.55 -1.05 -2.70
C ALA A 66 24.97 -2.24 -1.81
N VAL A 67 24.03 -3.15 -1.57
CA VAL A 67 24.33 -4.43 -0.91
C VAL A 67 25.11 -5.31 -1.88
N SER A 68 26.26 -5.80 -1.42
CA SER A 68 27.17 -6.60 -2.22
C SER A 68 26.69 -8.06 -2.39
N GLN A 69 27.21 -8.74 -3.41
CA GLN A 69 26.96 -10.16 -3.61
C GLN A 69 27.45 -11.01 -2.43
N ALA A 70 28.54 -10.61 -1.78
CA ALA A 70 29.06 -11.31 -0.59
C ALA A 70 28.08 -11.24 0.59
N GLU A 71 27.43 -10.08 0.82
CA GLU A 71 26.42 -9.92 1.86
C GLU A 71 25.18 -10.77 1.56
N PHE A 72 24.75 -10.88 0.31
CA PHE A 72 23.66 -11.80 -0.07
C PHE A 72 24.02 -13.26 0.18
N MET A 73 25.25 -13.67 -0.12
CA MET A 73 25.72 -15.02 0.17
C MET A 73 25.74 -15.28 1.67
N ALA A 74 26.27 -14.36 2.47
CA ALA A 74 26.28 -14.46 3.93
C ALA A 74 24.84 -14.55 4.51
N ALA A 75 23.92 -13.71 4.03
CA ALA A 75 22.51 -13.77 4.42
C ALA A 75 21.85 -15.11 4.03
N SER A 76 22.21 -15.65 2.87
CA SER A 76 21.72 -16.97 2.44
C SER A 76 22.22 -18.11 3.31
N VAL A 77 23.46 -18.04 3.78
CA VAL A 77 24.02 -19.07 4.71
C VAL A 77 23.34 -18.98 6.09
N GLN A 78 23.01 -17.78 6.57
CA GLN A 78 22.35 -17.56 7.86
C GLN A 78 20.87 -17.95 7.88
N ALA A 79 20.22 -18.01 6.71
CA ALA A 79 18.82 -18.39 6.62
C ALA A 79 18.64 -19.87 6.97
N ASP A 80 17.97 -20.16 8.08
CA ASP A 80 17.65 -21.51 8.51
C ASP A 80 16.51 -22.13 7.69
N GLU A 81 16.24 -23.41 7.92
CA GLU A 81 15.22 -24.18 7.20
C GLU A 81 13.81 -23.63 7.48
N SER A 82 13.54 -23.20 8.70
CA SER A 82 12.24 -22.66 9.09
C SER A 82 11.92 -21.35 8.36
N LEU A 83 12.89 -20.43 8.26
CA LEU A 83 12.77 -19.20 7.48
C LEU A 83 12.56 -19.50 6.00
N ARG A 84 13.34 -20.46 5.44
CA ARG A 84 13.20 -20.85 4.02
C ARG A 84 11.82 -21.43 3.72
N ALA A 85 11.28 -22.27 4.59
CA ALA A 85 9.94 -22.84 4.45
C ALA A 85 8.85 -21.77 4.52
N ALA A 86 8.89 -20.88 5.51
CA ALA A 86 7.94 -19.79 5.66
C ALA A 86 7.95 -18.85 4.44
N LEU A 87 9.14 -18.46 3.95
CA LEU A 87 9.28 -17.65 2.74
C LEU A 87 8.71 -18.34 1.50
N ALA A 88 8.94 -19.64 1.36
CA ALA A 88 8.44 -20.41 0.21
C ALA A 88 6.92 -20.49 0.21
N GLU A 89 6.31 -20.76 1.36
CA GLU A 89 4.85 -20.81 1.54
C GLU A 89 4.20 -19.47 1.22
N THR A 90 4.66 -18.40 1.88
CA THR A 90 4.16 -17.04 1.65
C THR A 90 4.29 -16.63 0.20
N THR A 91 5.49 -16.80 -0.40
CA THR A 91 5.73 -16.43 -1.80
C THR A 91 4.79 -17.18 -2.75
N LYS A 92 4.56 -18.47 -2.52
CA LYS A 92 3.64 -19.29 -3.33
C LYS A 92 2.22 -18.71 -3.33
N ASN A 93 1.70 -18.35 -2.15
CA ASN A 93 0.35 -17.80 -2.02
C ASN A 93 0.24 -16.40 -2.65
N VAL A 94 1.22 -15.53 -2.38
CA VAL A 94 1.26 -14.17 -2.97
C VAL A 94 1.32 -14.23 -4.49
N GLU A 95 2.17 -15.09 -5.07
CA GLU A 95 2.26 -15.24 -6.52
C GLU A 95 1.00 -15.83 -7.14
N ALA A 96 0.38 -16.81 -6.48
CA ALA A 96 -0.87 -17.40 -6.98
C ALA A 96 -1.97 -16.35 -7.06
N PHE A 97 -2.13 -15.54 -6.01
CA PHE A 97 -3.06 -14.43 -5.98
C PHE A 97 -2.73 -13.36 -7.03
N ALA A 98 -1.47 -12.93 -7.12
CA ALA A 98 -1.02 -11.95 -8.09
C ALA A 98 -1.23 -12.41 -9.54
N LYS A 99 -0.94 -13.67 -9.86
CA LYS A 99 -1.19 -14.26 -11.19
C LYS A 99 -2.66 -14.20 -11.57
N ARG A 100 -3.57 -14.39 -10.60
CA ARG A 100 -5.02 -14.35 -10.83
C ARG A 100 -5.53 -12.93 -11.11
N SER A 101 -4.98 -11.92 -10.44
CA SER A 101 -5.39 -10.51 -10.57
C SER A 101 -4.64 -9.73 -11.65
N ARG A 102 -3.62 -10.32 -12.29
CA ARG A 102 -2.86 -9.68 -13.37
C ARG A 102 -3.75 -9.34 -14.56
N ARG A 103 -3.70 -8.09 -15.03
CA ARG A 103 -4.41 -7.63 -16.24
C ARG A 103 -3.80 -8.21 -17.49
N LYS A 104 -4.67 -8.61 -18.43
CA LYS A 104 -4.33 -9.17 -19.75
C LYS A 104 -4.77 -8.22 -20.85
N ASN A 105 -4.02 -8.18 -21.95
CA ASN A 105 -4.41 -7.43 -23.15
C ASN A 105 -5.75 -7.94 -23.66
N TRP A 106 -6.58 -7.00 -24.17
CA TRP A 106 -7.84 -7.34 -24.79
C TRP A 106 -8.17 -6.37 -25.93
N THR A 107 -9.01 -6.82 -26.86
CA THR A 107 -9.50 -6.04 -27.99
C THR A 107 -10.98 -6.32 -28.24
N MET A 108 -11.67 -5.32 -28.79
CA MET A 108 -13.07 -5.42 -29.22
C MET A 108 -13.30 -4.60 -30.49
N ARG A 109 -14.43 -4.82 -31.16
CA ARG A 109 -14.87 -3.92 -32.22
C ARG A 109 -15.87 -2.91 -31.68
N ASN A 110 -15.65 -1.64 -31.99
CA ASN A 110 -16.60 -0.58 -31.65
C ASN A 110 -17.75 -0.51 -32.70
N SER A 111 -18.70 0.43 -32.53
CA SER A 111 -19.83 0.65 -33.42
C SER A 111 -19.45 0.94 -34.89
N HIS A 112 -18.25 1.47 -35.12
CA HIS A 112 -17.70 1.69 -36.45
C HIS A 112 -17.03 0.45 -37.05
N GLY A 113 -16.94 -0.68 -36.28
CA GLY A 113 -16.21 -1.89 -36.68
C GLY A 113 -14.68 -1.75 -36.62
N ALA A 114 -14.16 -0.69 -36.00
CA ALA A 114 -12.75 -0.51 -35.73
C ALA A 114 -12.31 -1.39 -34.56
N LEU A 115 -11.04 -1.84 -34.56
CA LEU A 115 -10.46 -2.54 -33.43
C LEU A 115 -10.03 -1.52 -32.36
N VAL A 116 -10.51 -1.70 -31.14
CA VAL A 116 -10.06 -0.94 -29.97
C VAL A 116 -9.71 -1.90 -28.84
N GLY A 117 -8.81 -1.51 -27.96
CA GLY A 117 -8.41 -2.38 -26.86
C GLY A 117 -7.45 -1.74 -25.90
N GLU A 118 -6.96 -2.54 -24.97
CA GLU A 118 -5.98 -2.15 -23.99
C GLU A 118 -4.80 -3.12 -23.98
N LYS A 119 -3.61 -2.55 -23.89
CA LYS A 119 -2.35 -3.25 -23.71
C LYS A 119 -1.80 -2.93 -22.33
N PHE A 120 -1.35 -3.93 -21.60
CA PHE A 120 -0.77 -3.81 -20.28
C PHE A 120 0.71 -4.24 -20.32
N ASP A 121 1.59 -3.28 -20.18
CA ASP A 121 3.04 -3.49 -20.12
C ASP A 121 3.56 -3.29 -18.70
N PRO A 122 4.45 -4.13 -18.19
CA PRO A 122 5.09 -3.89 -16.90
C PRO A 122 5.94 -2.61 -16.96
N PHE A 123 6.07 -1.92 -15.84
CA PHE A 123 7.13 -0.93 -15.69
C PHE A 123 8.48 -1.62 -15.83
N PHE A 124 9.42 -0.95 -16.50
CA PHE A 124 10.76 -1.51 -16.70
C PHE A 124 11.55 -1.60 -15.39
N ARG A 125 11.57 -0.47 -14.64
CA ARG A 125 12.31 -0.33 -13.39
C ARG A 125 11.40 0.24 -12.31
N VAL A 126 11.24 -0.48 -11.20
CA VAL A 126 10.41 -0.08 -10.06
C VAL A 126 11.23 0.00 -8.79
N GLY A 127 10.88 0.95 -7.91
CA GLY A 127 11.47 1.09 -6.60
C GLY A 127 10.51 0.60 -5.52
N ILE A 128 11.00 -0.19 -4.58
CA ILE A 128 10.25 -0.68 -3.44
C ILE A 128 10.93 -0.19 -2.18
N TYR A 129 10.21 0.59 -1.39
CA TYR A 129 10.67 1.00 -0.08
C TYR A 129 10.21 -0.01 0.96
N ILE A 130 11.14 -0.53 1.75
CA ILE A 130 10.85 -1.42 2.88
C ILE A 130 11.28 -0.71 4.15
N PRO A 131 10.34 -0.38 5.05
CA PRO A 131 10.70 0.26 6.32
C PRO A 131 11.61 -0.63 7.16
N GLY A 132 12.43 0.01 7.96
CA GLY A 132 13.22 -0.60 9.03
C GLY A 132 12.99 0.16 10.33
N GLY A 133 13.72 -0.18 11.36
CA GLY A 133 13.63 0.43 12.68
C GLY A 133 13.37 -0.62 13.76
N ALA A 134 12.24 -0.53 14.47
CA ALA A 134 11.95 -1.42 15.61
C ALA A 134 11.81 -2.91 15.24
N ALA A 135 11.55 -3.24 13.96
CA ALA A 135 11.49 -4.61 13.45
C ALA A 135 11.92 -4.69 11.99
N PRO A 136 12.61 -5.75 11.55
CA PRO A 136 12.87 -6.02 10.14
C PRO A 136 11.57 -6.50 9.50
N LEU A 137 10.99 -5.70 8.59
CA LEU A 137 9.73 -6.03 7.93
C LEU A 137 9.96 -6.97 6.74
N VAL A 138 10.33 -8.21 7.02
CA VAL A 138 10.55 -9.28 6.02
C VAL A 138 9.28 -9.52 5.21
N SER A 139 8.12 -9.46 5.85
CA SER A 139 6.80 -9.60 5.21
C SER A 139 6.59 -8.57 4.10
N THR A 140 7.00 -7.31 4.29
CA THR A 140 6.86 -6.26 3.27
C THR A 140 7.62 -6.62 1.98
N ALA A 141 8.79 -7.26 2.09
CA ALA A 141 9.50 -7.76 0.90
C ALA A 141 8.67 -8.79 0.13
N LEU A 142 8.00 -9.71 0.86
CA LEU A 142 7.18 -10.76 0.25
C LEU A 142 5.84 -10.25 -0.29
N MET A 143 5.30 -9.19 0.30
CA MET A 143 4.02 -8.60 -0.10
C MET A 143 4.15 -7.56 -1.23
N THR A 144 5.38 -7.26 -1.68
CA THR A 144 5.63 -6.24 -2.72
C THR A 144 6.46 -6.78 -3.89
N ILE A 145 7.61 -7.38 -3.63
CA ILE A 145 8.56 -7.81 -4.67
C ILE A 145 7.98 -8.89 -5.59
N PRO A 146 7.29 -9.94 -5.10
CA PRO A 146 6.69 -10.94 -5.97
C PRO A 146 5.64 -10.37 -6.92
N LEU A 147 4.90 -9.32 -6.53
CA LEU A 147 3.94 -8.64 -7.41
C LEU A 147 4.66 -8.01 -8.60
N ALA A 148 5.77 -7.29 -8.35
CA ALA A 148 6.59 -6.71 -9.41
C ALA A 148 7.14 -7.78 -10.36
N ARG A 149 7.60 -8.91 -9.83
CA ARG A 149 8.09 -10.06 -10.61
C ARG A 149 6.98 -10.68 -11.45
N VAL A 150 5.80 -10.94 -10.87
CA VAL A 150 4.63 -11.50 -11.58
C VAL A 150 4.12 -10.56 -12.67
N ALA A 151 4.17 -9.25 -12.43
CA ALA A 151 3.86 -8.25 -13.46
C ALA A 151 4.83 -8.30 -14.65
N GLY A 152 6.08 -8.70 -14.41
CA GLY A 152 7.16 -8.78 -15.40
C GLY A 152 8.11 -7.58 -15.39
N CYS A 153 8.21 -6.84 -14.27
CA CYS A 153 9.20 -5.78 -14.11
C CYS A 153 10.61 -6.37 -14.20
N ARG A 154 11.49 -5.76 -15.02
CA ARG A 154 12.84 -6.27 -15.26
C ARG A 154 13.83 -5.89 -14.16
N GLU A 155 13.68 -4.68 -13.62
CA GLU A 155 14.54 -4.15 -12.57
C GLU A 155 13.68 -3.80 -11.35
N ILE A 156 13.96 -4.47 -10.24
CA ILE A 156 13.26 -4.32 -8.97
C ILE A 156 14.27 -3.85 -7.93
N VAL A 157 14.24 -2.55 -7.66
CA VAL A 157 15.14 -1.85 -6.74
C VAL A 157 14.49 -1.81 -5.37
N VAL A 158 15.21 -2.19 -4.34
CA VAL A 158 14.77 -2.08 -2.95
C VAL A 158 15.62 -1.04 -2.23
N CYS A 159 14.98 -0.13 -1.51
CA CYS A 159 15.63 0.74 -0.53
C CYS A 159 15.10 0.42 0.86
N THR A 160 16.01 0.24 1.83
CA THR A 160 15.69 -0.07 3.22
C THR A 160 16.76 0.54 4.13
N PRO A 161 16.43 1.02 5.33
CA PRO A 161 17.42 1.55 6.25
C PRO A 161 18.38 0.45 6.73
N CYS A 162 19.59 0.86 7.11
CA CYS A 162 20.58 0.01 7.77
C CYS A 162 20.66 0.30 9.28
N ASP A 163 21.37 -0.54 10.02
CA ASP A 163 21.78 -0.29 11.40
C ASP A 163 22.93 0.76 11.44
N ASN A 164 23.36 1.13 12.64
CA ASN A 164 24.47 2.08 12.85
C ASN A 164 25.84 1.57 12.40
N LYS A 165 25.95 0.29 12.03
CA LYS A 165 27.14 -0.30 11.42
C LYS A 165 27.00 -0.45 9.89
N GLY A 166 25.96 0.14 9.31
CA GLY A 166 25.69 0.06 7.87
C GLY A 166 25.14 -1.30 7.41
N ARG A 167 24.64 -2.16 8.28
CA ARG A 167 24.18 -3.50 7.94
C ARG A 167 22.68 -3.53 7.78
N VAL A 168 22.20 -4.24 6.78
CA VAL A 168 20.79 -4.59 6.61
C VAL A 168 20.53 -5.94 7.24
N ASN A 169 19.36 -6.14 7.83
CA ASN A 169 18.99 -7.41 8.46
C ASN A 169 19.12 -8.59 7.48
N PRO A 170 19.86 -9.65 7.82
CA PRO A 170 20.13 -10.79 6.92
C PRO A 170 18.86 -11.50 6.44
N ALA A 171 17.84 -11.65 7.31
CA ALA A 171 16.57 -12.29 6.92
C ALA A 171 15.83 -11.45 5.87
N LEU A 172 15.86 -10.11 5.99
CA LEU A 172 15.30 -9.20 5.00
C LEU A 172 16.08 -9.29 3.67
N LEU A 173 17.41 -9.29 3.70
CA LEU A 173 18.24 -9.43 2.49
C LEU A 173 17.94 -10.73 1.77
N PHE A 174 17.91 -11.85 2.51
CA PHE A 174 17.60 -13.15 1.95
C PHE A 174 16.20 -13.18 1.33
N ALA A 175 15.18 -12.68 2.05
CA ALA A 175 13.80 -12.63 1.58
C ALA A 175 13.66 -11.75 0.32
N ALA A 176 14.20 -10.54 0.33
CA ALA A 176 14.11 -9.62 -0.81
C ALA A 176 14.79 -10.19 -2.06
N ARG A 177 15.99 -10.77 -1.91
CA ARG A 177 16.70 -11.41 -3.02
C ARG A 177 15.94 -12.62 -3.56
N ARG A 178 15.44 -13.48 -2.67
CA ARG A 178 14.66 -14.67 -3.02
C ARG A 178 13.35 -14.32 -3.70
N ALA A 179 12.68 -13.23 -3.28
CA ALA A 179 11.47 -12.71 -3.88
C ALA A 179 11.68 -12.13 -5.29
N GLY A 180 12.92 -11.70 -5.64
CA GLY A 180 13.26 -11.22 -6.98
C GLY A 180 13.83 -9.80 -7.06
N ALA A 181 14.26 -9.19 -5.94
CA ALA A 181 14.97 -7.92 -5.97
C ALA A 181 16.25 -8.04 -6.81
N THR A 182 16.44 -7.09 -7.74
CA THR A 182 17.65 -7.02 -8.59
C THR A 182 18.75 -6.20 -7.96
N GLU A 183 18.37 -5.15 -7.23
CA GLU A 183 19.28 -4.25 -6.51
C GLU A 183 18.68 -3.96 -5.12
N ILE A 184 19.55 -3.88 -4.11
CA ILE A 184 19.16 -3.46 -2.76
C ILE A 184 20.11 -2.38 -2.28
N TYR A 185 19.58 -1.27 -1.81
CA TYR A 185 20.31 -0.13 -1.25
C TYR A 185 19.95 0.09 0.22
N ARG A 186 20.99 0.32 1.03
CA ARG A 186 20.84 0.58 2.48
C ARG A 186 20.56 2.04 2.80
N ILE A 187 19.55 2.59 2.14
CA ILE A 187 19.08 3.96 2.31
C ILE A 187 17.63 3.93 2.80
N GLY A 188 17.36 4.60 3.92
CA GLY A 188 16.04 4.67 4.54
C GLY A 188 15.38 6.04 4.40
N GLY A 189 14.13 6.16 4.87
CA GLY A 189 13.43 7.43 5.03
C GLY A 189 13.03 8.16 3.75
N ALA A 190 12.71 9.44 3.90
CA ALA A 190 12.29 10.32 2.80
C ALA A 190 13.36 10.46 1.70
N GLN A 191 14.64 10.44 2.09
CA GLN A 191 15.76 10.52 1.15
C GLN A 191 15.86 9.30 0.23
N ALA A 192 15.42 8.10 0.66
CA ALA A 192 15.33 6.92 -0.19
C ALA A 192 14.27 7.10 -1.28
N ILE A 193 13.11 7.66 -0.93
CA ILE A 193 12.05 7.99 -1.89
C ILE A 193 12.56 9.04 -2.89
N ALA A 194 13.25 10.08 -2.41
CA ALA A 194 13.85 11.10 -3.27
C ALA A 194 14.88 10.52 -4.23
N ALA A 195 15.79 9.67 -3.75
CA ALA A 195 16.80 9.02 -4.57
C ALA A 195 16.17 8.13 -5.66
N MET A 196 15.18 7.31 -5.32
CA MET A 196 14.47 6.48 -6.29
C MET A 196 13.70 7.30 -7.33
N ALA A 197 13.02 8.37 -6.90
CA ALA A 197 12.16 9.17 -7.78
C ALA A 197 12.91 10.15 -8.68
N LEU A 198 14.01 10.73 -8.20
CA LEU A 198 14.82 11.71 -8.94
C LEU A 198 15.99 11.05 -9.70
N GLY A 199 16.54 9.99 -9.12
CA GLY A 199 17.83 9.42 -9.51
C GLY A 199 18.98 10.17 -8.84
N THR A 200 20.08 9.46 -8.56
CA THR A 200 21.37 10.00 -8.11
C THR A 200 22.51 9.28 -8.86
N GLY A 201 23.75 9.56 -8.55
CA GLY A 201 24.89 8.86 -9.14
C GLY A 201 24.86 7.35 -8.83
N ALA A 202 24.54 7.00 -7.58
CA ALA A 202 24.50 5.61 -7.11
C ALA A 202 23.17 4.89 -7.42
N ILE A 203 22.06 5.60 -7.42
CA ILE A 203 20.71 5.01 -7.55
C ILE A 203 20.03 5.56 -8.80
N ARG A 204 19.93 4.74 -9.85
CA ARG A 204 19.22 5.13 -11.09
C ARG A 204 17.74 5.33 -10.80
N LYS A 205 17.16 6.37 -11.40
CA LYS A 205 15.72 6.71 -11.31
C LYS A 205 14.82 5.52 -11.65
N VAL A 206 13.71 5.38 -10.93
CA VAL A 206 12.67 4.37 -11.17
C VAL A 206 11.43 4.99 -11.83
N ASN A 207 10.62 4.16 -12.48
CA ASN A 207 9.36 4.60 -13.09
C ASN A 207 8.26 4.82 -12.06
N LYS A 208 8.21 3.95 -11.01
CA LYS A 208 7.21 4.01 -9.96
C LYS A 208 7.80 3.54 -8.64
N VAL A 209 7.41 4.20 -7.54
CA VAL A 209 7.81 3.85 -6.18
C VAL A 209 6.64 3.22 -5.45
N PHE A 210 6.93 2.13 -4.73
CA PHE A 210 6.00 1.33 -3.95
C PHE A 210 6.48 1.14 -2.52
N GLY A 211 5.57 0.74 -1.65
CA GLY A 211 5.85 0.30 -0.28
C GLY A 211 5.36 1.27 0.79
N PRO A 212 5.11 0.75 2.00
CA PRO A 212 4.66 1.53 3.15
C PRO A 212 5.80 2.39 3.73
N GLY A 213 5.47 3.30 4.63
CA GLY A 213 6.45 4.11 5.33
C GLY A 213 5.82 5.05 6.34
N ASN A 214 6.66 5.68 7.15
CA ASN A 214 6.21 6.68 8.12
C ASN A 214 5.77 8.00 7.44
N ALA A 215 5.30 8.96 8.23
CA ALA A 215 4.78 10.23 7.73
C ALA A 215 5.76 11.00 6.82
N TYR A 216 7.08 10.91 7.05
CA TYR A 216 8.09 11.51 6.19
C TYR A 216 8.20 10.82 4.82
N VAL A 217 8.09 9.49 4.79
CA VAL A 217 8.06 8.71 3.55
C VAL A 217 6.81 9.06 2.74
N VAL A 218 5.65 9.15 3.39
CA VAL A 218 4.39 9.54 2.77
C VAL A 218 4.45 10.97 2.23
N ALA A 219 4.99 11.91 3.00
CA ALA A 219 5.19 13.30 2.56
C ALA A 219 6.14 13.38 1.35
N ALA A 220 7.23 12.59 1.33
CA ALA A 220 8.15 12.53 0.20
C ALA A 220 7.47 11.97 -1.06
N LYS A 221 6.66 10.91 -0.95
CA LYS A 221 5.86 10.39 -2.07
C LYS A 221 4.94 11.46 -2.66
N ARG A 222 4.27 12.25 -1.81
CA ARG A 222 3.42 13.37 -2.26
C ARG A 222 4.18 14.46 -3.00
N LEU A 223 5.32 14.88 -2.44
CA LEU A 223 6.17 15.93 -3.04
C LEU A 223 6.75 15.50 -4.38
N LEU A 224 7.00 14.21 -4.55
CA LEU A 224 7.66 13.66 -5.74
C LEU A 224 6.70 13.04 -6.76
N PHE A 225 5.40 13.09 -6.48
CA PHE A 225 4.39 12.69 -7.47
C PHE A 225 4.55 13.51 -8.75
N GLY A 226 4.65 12.83 -9.90
CA GLY A 226 4.96 13.46 -11.18
C GLY A 226 6.43 13.35 -11.60
N HIS A 227 7.37 13.28 -10.66
CA HIS A 227 8.76 12.90 -10.97
C HIS A 227 8.89 11.39 -11.20
N ALA A 228 8.22 10.60 -10.37
CA ALA A 228 7.93 9.18 -10.59
C ALA A 228 6.47 8.93 -10.22
N ALA A 229 5.88 7.85 -10.72
CA ALA A 229 4.57 7.43 -10.23
C ALA A 229 4.71 6.90 -8.79
N MET A 230 3.63 6.99 -8.01
CA MET A 230 3.56 6.48 -6.65
C MET A 230 2.43 5.45 -6.55
N ASP A 231 2.51 4.53 -5.60
CA ASP A 231 1.46 3.55 -5.32
C ASP A 231 0.28 4.18 -4.56
N LEU A 232 0.40 4.23 -3.24
CA LEU A 232 -0.58 4.81 -2.33
C LEU A 232 0.12 5.58 -1.20
N LEU A 233 -0.66 6.31 -0.43
CA LEU A 233 -0.19 7.10 0.71
C LEU A 233 -0.72 6.45 2.00
N PRO A 234 -0.10 5.39 2.52
CA PRO A 234 -0.58 4.69 3.70
C PRO A 234 -0.43 5.58 4.94
N GLY A 235 -1.46 5.55 5.78
CA GLY A 235 -1.43 6.13 7.12
C GLY A 235 -0.83 5.18 8.16
N PRO A 236 -0.93 5.53 9.45
CA PRO A 236 -0.72 4.58 10.54
C PRO A 236 -1.64 3.36 10.40
N SER A 237 -1.17 2.21 10.86
CA SER A 237 -1.93 0.96 10.75
C SER A 237 -3.24 1.00 11.54
N GLU A 238 -4.28 0.37 10.98
CA GLU A 238 -5.64 0.44 11.49
C GLU A 238 -6.30 -0.95 11.50
N LEU A 239 -7.08 -1.22 12.55
CA LEU A 239 -7.97 -2.37 12.62
C LEU A 239 -9.34 -1.96 13.15
N LEU A 240 -10.38 -2.29 12.42
CA LEU A 240 -11.76 -2.25 12.89
C LEU A 240 -12.29 -3.68 12.99
N VAL A 241 -12.82 -4.04 14.15
CA VAL A 241 -13.57 -5.28 14.35
C VAL A 241 -15.05 -4.95 14.45
N LEU A 242 -15.88 -5.48 13.56
CA LEU A 242 -17.33 -5.46 13.66
C LEU A 242 -17.80 -6.82 14.18
N ALA A 243 -18.39 -6.85 15.36
CA ALA A 243 -18.73 -8.07 16.08
C ALA A 243 -20.15 -8.08 16.62
N ASP A 244 -20.83 -9.24 16.54
CA ASP A 244 -22.10 -9.49 17.23
C ASP A 244 -21.89 -10.37 18.49
N GLU A 245 -22.99 -10.80 19.13
CA GLU A 245 -22.96 -11.61 20.34
C GLU A 245 -22.35 -13.00 20.16
N THR A 246 -22.11 -13.47 18.93
CA THR A 246 -21.51 -14.78 18.60
C THR A 246 -19.99 -14.74 18.56
N ALA A 247 -19.39 -13.54 18.58
CA ALA A 247 -17.96 -13.35 18.51
C ALA A 247 -17.22 -13.84 19.76
N ASN A 248 -15.97 -14.23 19.57
CA ASN A 248 -15.09 -14.58 20.69
C ASN A 248 -14.31 -13.34 21.16
N ALA A 249 -14.65 -12.87 22.38
CA ALA A 249 -14.02 -11.69 22.95
C ALA A 249 -12.50 -11.81 23.15
N ALA A 250 -11.98 -13.04 23.37
CA ALA A 250 -10.55 -13.25 23.52
C ALA A 250 -9.80 -13.11 22.19
N PHE A 251 -10.44 -13.48 21.07
CA PHE A 251 -9.88 -13.30 19.72
C PHE A 251 -9.87 -11.82 19.36
N ILE A 252 -11.00 -11.12 19.53
CA ILE A 252 -11.07 -9.67 19.30
C ILE A 252 -9.98 -8.93 20.08
N ALA A 253 -9.82 -9.24 21.36
CA ALA A 253 -8.78 -8.61 22.20
C ALA A 253 -7.38 -8.88 21.67
N ALA A 254 -7.10 -10.10 21.22
CA ALA A 254 -5.80 -10.48 20.68
C ALA A 254 -5.48 -9.71 19.39
N ASP A 255 -6.46 -9.56 18.48
CA ASP A 255 -6.27 -8.89 17.20
C ASP A 255 -6.12 -7.37 17.37
N LEU A 256 -6.90 -6.75 18.26
CA LEU A 256 -6.72 -5.33 18.62
C LEU A 256 -5.32 -5.07 19.22
N LEU A 257 -4.80 -5.98 20.07
CA LEU A 257 -3.46 -5.87 20.65
C LEU A 257 -2.38 -6.06 19.58
N ALA A 258 -2.55 -7.03 18.67
CA ALA A 258 -1.62 -7.27 17.55
C ALA A 258 -1.50 -6.04 16.65
N GLN A 259 -2.59 -5.39 16.32
CA GLN A 259 -2.58 -4.16 15.53
C GLN A 259 -1.91 -2.99 16.29
N ALA A 260 -2.18 -2.86 17.58
CA ALA A 260 -1.63 -1.78 18.40
C ALA A 260 -0.12 -1.90 18.66
N GLU A 261 0.49 -3.09 18.43
CA GLU A 261 1.93 -3.31 18.68
C GLU A 261 2.86 -2.84 17.56
N HIS A 262 2.36 -2.31 16.43
CA HIS A 262 3.20 -1.82 15.33
C HIS A 262 4.21 -0.75 15.76
N GLY A 263 3.86 0.08 16.74
CA GLY A 263 4.82 0.89 17.51
C GLY A 263 5.09 2.28 16.97
N SER A 264 4.27 2.81 16.06
CA SER A 264 4.32 4.22 15.67
C SER A 264 3.71 5.14 16.75
N GLY A 265 2.84 4.58 17.62
CA GLY A 265 2.05 5.31 18.61
C GLY A 265 0.85 6.06 18.00
N HIS A 266 0.59 5.85 16.71
CA HIS A 266 -0.52 6.42 15.95
C HIS A 266 -1.49 5.36 15.42
N GLU A 267 -1.26 4.08 15.73
CA GLU A 267 -2.14 2.98 15.37
C GLU A 267 -3.55 3.26 15.88
N ARG A 268 -4.55 2.89 15.08
CA ARG A 268 -5.96 3.09 15.38
C ARG A 268 -6.66 1.73 15.45
N VAL A 269 -7.33 1.47 16.56
CA VAL A 269 -8.03 0.20 16.74
C VAL A 269 -9.44 0.43 17.26
N TRP A 270 -10.42 -0.21 16.63
CA TRP A 270 -11.84 -0.03 16.92
C TRP A 270 -12.57 -1.36 17.07
N LEU A 271 -13.38 -1.48 18.08
CA LEU A 271 -14.46 -2.46 18.16
C LEU A 271 -15.80 -1.75 17.98
N LEU A 272 -16.59 -2.19 17.02
CA LEU A 272 -18.01 -1.81 16.87
C LEU A 272 -18.88 -3.02 17.20
N THR A 273 -19.75 -2.93 18.19
CA THR A 273 -20.63 -4.03 18.55
C THR A 273 -21.98 -3.56 19.10
N PRO A 274 -23.10 -4.22 18.70
CA PRO A 274 -24.40 -4.01 19.34
C PRO A 274 -24.57 -4.78 20.66
N SER A 275 -23.54 -5.42 21.19
CA SER A 275 -23.61 -6.29 22.39
C SER A 275 -22.84 -5.70 23.56
N ASP A 276 -23.54 -5.32 24.63
CA ASP A 276 -22.92 -4.88 25.88
C ASP A 276 -22.05 -6.01 26.50
N LYS A 277 -22.48 -7.28 26.33
CA LYS A 277 -21.73 -8.45 26.78
C LYS A 277 -20.37 -8.56 26.10
N ILE A 278 -20.33 -8.44 24.77
CA ILE A 278 -19.07 -8.51 24.01
C ILE A 278 -18.17 -7.33 24.36
N LEU A 279 -18.70 -6.12 24.42
CA LEU A 279 -17.93 -4.93 24.77
C LEU A 279 -17.22 -5.10 26.12
N SER A 280 -17.97 -5.49 27.17
CA SER A 280 -17.41 -5.71 28.50
C SER A 280 -16.43 -6.87 28.55
N ALA A 281 -16.70 -7.97 27.82
CA ALA A 281 -15.82 -9.14 27.77
C ALA A 281 -14.49 -8.80 27.06
N VAL A 282 -14.52 -8.04 25.96
CA VAL A 282 -13.31 -7.59 25.24
C VAL A 282 -12.48 -6.68 26.12
N GLN A 283 -13.08 -5.75 26.84
CA GLN A 283 -12.38 -4.89 27.78
C GLN A 283 -11.65 -5.69 28.87
N LYS A 284 -12.30 -6.70 29.43
CA LYS A 284 -11.71 -7.62 30.40
C LYS A 284 -10.56 -8.43 29.79
N GLU A 285 -10.74 -8.95 28.58
CA GLU A 285 -9.73 -9.74 27.88
C GLU A 285 -8.49 -8.91 27.52
N ILE A 286 -8.64 -7.66 27.11
CA ILE A 286 -7.52 -6.74 26.90
C ILE A 286 -6.73 -6.59 28.19
N GLY A 287 -7.40 -6.35 29.33
CA GLY A 287 -6.74 -6.26 30.64
C GLY A 287 -5.99 -7.53 31.04
N ARG A 288 -6.49 -8.71 30.64
CA ARG A 288 -5.87 -10.01 30.91
C ARG A 288 -4.69 -10.32 29.99
N GLN A 289 -4.75 -9.93 28.71
CA GLN A 289 -3.77 -10.32 27.69
C GLN A 289 -2.60 -9.32 27.58
N LEU A 290 -2.87 -8.03 27.70
CA LEU A 290 -1.89 -6.94 27.54
C LEU A 290 -0.65 -7.08 28.44
N PRO A 291 -0.75 -7.41 29.75
CA PRO A 291 0.43 -7.57 30.61
C PRO A 291 1.43 -8.64 30.15
N LYS A 292 0.99 -9.56 29.29
CA LYS A 292 1.80 -10.68 28.76
C LYS A 292 2.48 -10.35 27.43
N ARG A 293 2.30 -9.16 26.88
CA ARG A 293 2.89 -8.77 25.59
C ARG A 293 4.25 -8.15 25.77
N ALA A 294 5.20 -8.54 24.92
CA ALA A 294 6.58 -8.03 24.98
C ALA A 294 6.66 -6.51 24.72
N ARG A 295 5.78 -5.98 23.87
CA ARG A 295 5.74 -4.55 23.50
C ARG A 295 4.65 -3.77 24.25
N ARG A 296 4.34 -4.18 25.47
CA ARG A 296 3.25 -3.66 26.29
C ARG A 296 3.13 -2.14 26.30
N GLU A 297 4.22 -1.42 26.57
CA GLU A 297 4.21 0.06 26.66
C GLU A 297 3.83 0.75 25.36
N LEU A 298 4.20 0.18 24.20
CA LEU A 298 3.81 0.68 22.89
C LEU A 298 2.32 0.48 22.66
N ILE A 299 1.84 -0.73 22.97
CA ILE A 299 0.42 -1.09 22.87
C ILE A 299 -0.43 -0.18 23.77
N GLU A 300 -0.05 0.02 25.04
CA GLU A 300 -0.76 0.88 25.98
C GLU A 300 -0.92 2.29 25.41
N ARG A 301 0.16 2.89 24.91
CA ARG A 301 0.12 4.23 24.30
C ARG A 301 -0.82 4.33 23.11
N ALA A 302 -0.81 3.33 22.23
CA ALA A 302 -1.71 3.30 21.07
C ALA A 302 -3.18 3.15 21.50
N LEU A 303 -3.47 2.24 22.44
CA LEU A 303 -4.82 2.02 22.98
C LEU A 303 -5.38 3.24 23.73
N GLU A 304 -4.55 3.93 24.50
CA GLU A 304 -4.97 5.14 25.22
C GLU A 304 -5.36 6.29 24.28
N ARG A 305 -4.57 6.50 23.24
CA ARG A 305 -4.77 7.60 22.30
C ARG A 305 -5.87 7.32 21.28
N ASN A 306 -5.82 6.14 20.66
CA ASN A 306 -6.55 5.84 19.43
C ASN A 306 -7.36 4.54 19.49
N GLY A 307 -7.47 3.92 20.67
CA GLY A 307 -8.28 2.73 20.89
C GLY A 307 -9.72 3.08 21.30
N TRP A 308 -10.70 2.50 20.61
CA TRP A 308 -12.12 2.76 20.84
C TRP A 308 -12.94 1.48 20.93
N LEU A 309 -13.80 1.41 21.93
CA LEU A 309 -14.85 0.40 22.07
C LEU A 309 -16.19 1.11 21.91
N VAL A 310 -16.89 0.84 20.82
CA VAL A 310 -18.10 1.56 20.43
C VAL A 310 -19.31 0.64 20.53
N ARG A 311 -20.23 0.99 21.42
CA ARG A 311 -21.56 0.36 21.50
C ARG A 311 -22.47 1.02 20.44
N VAL A 312 -22.72 0.31 19.35
CA VAL A 312 -23.68 0.73 18.30
C VAL A 312 -25.10 0.26 18.63
N SER A 313 -26.11 0.85 18.01
CA SER A 313 -27.52 0.44 18.19
C SER A 313 -27.78 -0.98 17.67
N ASP A 314 -27.25 -1.26 16.49
CA ASP A 314 -27.41 -2.50 15.74
C ASP A 314 -26.24 -2.70 14.75
N LEU A 315 -26.22 -3.82 14.02
CA LEU A 315 -25.17 -4.10 13.04
C LEU A 315 -25.21 -3.16 11.83
N GLU A 316 -26.35 -2.63 11.43
CA GLU A 316 -26.45 -1.70 10.30
C GLU A 316 -25.72 -0.39 10.63
N GLN A 317 -25.93 0.18 11.83
CA GLN A 317 -25.14 1.32 12.28
C GLN A 317 -23.64 1.01 12.31
N GLY A 318 -23.27 -0.20 12.73
CA GLY A 318 -21.88 -0.67 12.72
C GLY A 318 -21.30 -0.72 11.30
N ILE A 319 -22.05 -1.19 10.31
CA ILE A 319 -21.69 -1.23 8.89
C ILE A 319 -21.52 0.20 8.34
N ASP A 320 -22.45 1.09 8.64
CA ASP A 320 -22.40 2.48 8.20
C ASP A 320 -21.16 3.20 8.74
N LEU A 321 -20.83 2.98 10.01
CA LEU A 321 -19.63 3.54 10.63
C LEU A 321 -18.34 2.91 10.06
N ALA A 322 -18.34 1.61 9.78
CA ALA A 322 -17.20 0.95 9.14
C ALA A 322 -16.93 1.53 7.74
N ASN A 323 -17.97 1.78 6.94
CA ASN A 323 -17.86 2.43 5.63
C ASN A 323 -17.37 3.89 5.73
N GLN A 324 -17.79 4.63 6.77
CA GLN A 324 -17.32 6.00 7.00
C GLN A 324 -15.87 6.05 7.46
N LEU A 325 -15.45 5.10 8.31
CA LEU A 325 -14.07 4.99 8.78
C LEU A 325 -13.13 4.51 7.68
N ALA A 326 -13.63 3.68 6.76
CA ALA A 326 -12.86 3.08 5.67
C ALA A 326 -11.50 2.53 6.16
N PRO A 327 -11.49 1.59 7.12
CA PRO A 327 -10.29 1.16 7.81
C PRO A 327 -9.34 0.39 6.88
N GLU A 328 -8.07 0.36 7.23
CA GLU A 328 -7.07 -0.48 6.57
C GLU A 328 -7.48 -1.97 6.63
N HIS A 329 -7.73 -2.46 7.84
CA HIS A 329 -8.18 -3.82 8.08
C HIS A 329 -9.57 -3.81 8.72
N LEU A 330 -10.47 -4.64 8.20
CA LEU A 330 -11.82 -4.83 8.73
C LEU A 330 -12.05 -6.31 9.02
N GLU A 331 -12.20 -6.68 10.29
CA GLU A 331 -12.60 -8.01 10.70
C GLU A 331 -14.11 -8.09 10.95
N LEU A 332 -14.74 -9.13 10.41
CA LEU A 332 -16.15 -9.42 10.58
C LEU A 332 -16.33 -10.65 11.47
N MET A 333 -16.52 -10.45 12.76
CA MET A 333 -16.79 -11.51 13.72
C MET A 333 -18.30 -11.56 14.07
N CYS A 334 -19.11 -11.83 13.04
CA CYS A 334 -20.57 -11.87 13.10
C CYS A 334 -21.09 -13.21 12.55
N ARG A 335 -22.28 -13.63 12.99
CA ARG A 335 -22.94 -14.85 12.50
C ARG A 335 -23.06 -14.91 10.99
N ASP A 336 -23.46 -13.82 10.37
CA ASP A 336 -23.69 -13.72 8.92
C ASP A 336 -22.58 -12.91 8.22
N ALA A 337 -21.33 -13.06 8.64
CA ALA A 337 -20.17 -12.28 8.18
C ALA A 337 -20.05 -12.24 6.63
N ALA A 338 -20.23 -13.37 5.95
CA ALA A 338 -20.17 -13.44 4.49
C ALA A 338 -21.25 -12.58 3.80
N ARG A 339 -22.42 -12.46 4.38
CA ARG A 339 -23.50 -11.60 3.85
C ARG A 339 -23.24 -10.12 4.10
N ILE A 340 -22.66 -9.80 5.25
CA ILE A 340 -22.29 -8.44 5.62
C ILE A 340 -21.21 -7.87 4.68
N THR A 341 -20.30 -8.72 4.18
CA THR A 341 -19.24 -8.31 3.25
C THR A 341 -19.76 -7.52 2.06
N ASN A 342 -20.94 -7.88 1.52
CA ASN A 342 -21.54 -7.18 0.38
C ASN A 342 -22.05 -5.75 0.69
N LYS A 343 -22.18 -5.40 1.96
CA LYS A 343 -22.59 -4.06 2.42
C LYS A 343 -21.41 -3.14 2.72
N LEU A 344 -20.21 -3.70 2.72
CA LEU A 344 -18.97 -2.98 3.02
C LEU A 344 -18.31 -2.54 1.72
N THR A 345 -18.18 -1.24 1.53
CA THR A 345 -17.75 -0.61 0.28
C THR A 345 -16.40 0.10 0.38
N ALA A 346 -15.89 0.27 1.60
CA ALA A 346 -14.68 1.02 1.84
C ALA A 346 -13.87 0.36 2.98
N ALA A 347 -12.92 -0.49 2.61
CA ALA A 347 -11.90 -1.07 3.50
C ALA A 347 -10.69 -1.46 2.67
N GLY A 348 -9.51 -1.45 3.25
CA GLY A 348 -8.31 -1.94 2.59
C GLY A 348 -8.36 -3.46 2.38
N ALA A 349 -8.70 -4.21 3.41
CA ALA A 349 -8.96 -5.65 3.37
C ALA A 349 -10.08 -6.04 4.34
N ILE A 350 -10.85 -7.09 4.00
CA ILE A 350 -11.94 -7.62 4.83
C ILE A 350 -11.59 -9.07 5.22
N PHE A 351 -11.58 -9.34 6.53
CA PHE A 351 -11.33 -10.64 7.13
C PHE A 351 -12.65 -11.21 7.65
N VAL A 352 -13.05 -12.40 7.19
CA VAL A 352 -14.40 -12.89 7.37
C VAL A 352 -14.42 -14.09 8.31
N GLY A 353 -15.08 -13.93 9.44
CA GLY A 353 -15.27 -14.98 10.46
C GLY A 353 -14.22 -14.97 11.56
N ASN A 354 -14.50 -15.72 12.63
CA ASN A 354 -13.67 -15.76 13.84
C ASN A 354 -12.24 -16.34 13.63
N ASP A 355 -12.05 -17.14 12.57
CA ASP A 355 -10.78 -17.81 12.29
C ASP A 355 -9.92 -17.07 11.25
N SER A 356 -10.23 -15.81 10.99
CA SER A 356 -9.57 -14.97 9.98
C SER A 356 -8.92 -13.73 10.61
N PRO A 357 -7.92 -13.89 11.51
CA PRO A 357 -7.22 -12.73 12.08
C PRO A 357 -6.40 -11.97 11.02
N THR A 358 -6.22 -10.67 11.21
CA THR A 358 -5.48 -9.79 10.28
C THR A 358 -4.08 -10.27 9.97
N VAL A 359 -3.40 -10.91 10.91
CA VAL A 359 -2.04 -11.46 10.74
C VAL A 359 -1.92 -12.48 9.59
N LEU A 360 -3.02 -13.11 9.16
CA LEU A 360 -3.02 -13.95 7.97
C LEU A 360 -2.76 -13.10 6.71
N GLY A 361 -3.35 -11.91 6.63
CA GLY A 361 -3.10 -10.93 5.57
C GLY A 361 -1.68 -10.41 5.59
N ASP A 362 -1.13 -10.19 6.78
CA ASP A 362 0.24 -9.70 6.95
C ASP A 362 1.30 -10.68 6.45
N TYR A 363 1.04 -11.99 6.56
CA TYR A 363 2.10 -12.99 6.37
C TYR A 363 1.81 -14.01 5.26
N VAL A 364 0.62 -14.62 5.18
CA VAL A 364 0.47 -15.87 4.41
C VAL A 364 -0.72 -15.94 3.46
N ALA A 365 -1.73 -15.09 3.59
CA ALA A 365 -3.00 -15.26 2.85
C ALA A 365 -2.86 -15.02 1.33
N GLY A 366 -1.90 -14.19 0.89
CA GLY A 366 -1.66 -13.96 -0.53
C GLY A 366 -1.95 -12.54 -1.04
N PRO A 367 -3.07 -11.88 -0.71
CA PRO A 367 -3.23 -10.44 -0.94
C PRO A 367 -2.12 -9.64 -0.27
N SER A 368 -1.69 -8.52 -0.88
CA SER A 368 -0.67 -7.66 -0.27
C SER A 368 -1.22 -6.93 0.94
N HIS A 369 -0.42 -6.82 1.99
CA HIS A 369 -0.73 -6.03 3.19
C HIS A 369 -0.44 -4.53 3.04
N VAL A 370 0.02 -4.07 1.88
CA VAL A 370 0.19 -2.64 1.62
C VAL A 370 -1.17 -2.08 1.23
N LEU A 371 -1.86 -1.53 2.21
CA LEU A 371 -3.27 -1.16 2.14
C LEU A 371 -3.47 0.34 2.38
N PRO A 372 -4.59 0.92 1.90
CA PRO A 372 -4.94 2.30 2.22
C PRO A 372 -5.35 2.40 3.69
N ALA A 373 -4.89 3.42 4.40
CA ALA A 373 -5.24 3.71 5.80
C ALA A 373 -5.61 5.18 5.97
N GLY A 374 -6.09 5.58 7.15
CA GLY A 374 -6.48 6.96 7.44
C GLY A 374 -7.72 7.43 6.69
N GLY A 375 -8.66 6.52 6.41
CA GLY A 375 -9.89 6.80 5.66
C GLY A 375 -9.69 6.84 4.13
N THR A 376 -8.48 6.63 3.64
CA THR A 376 -8.18 6.68 2.20
C THR A 376 -8.71 5.47 1.43
N GLY A 377 -9.19 4.43 2.12
CA GLY A 377 -9.86 3.26 1.53
C GLY A 377 -11.11 3.60 0.71
N THR A 378 -11.69 4.80 0.89
CA THR A 378 -12.77 5.33 0.05
C THR A 378 -12.31 5.67 -1.37
N ALA A 379 -11.03 5.95 -1.59
CA ALA A 379 -10.48 6.46 -2.84
C ALA A 379 -9.36 5.58 -3.43
N PHE A 380 -8.69 4.80 -2.60
CA PHE A 380 -7.54 3.98 -3.00
C PHE A 380 -7.78 2.51 -2.67
N ALA A 381 -7.33 1.63 -3.56
CA ALA A 381 -7.27 0.19 -3.31
C ALA A 381 -5.91 -0.20 -2.72
N GLY A 382 -5.86 -1.37 -2.07
CA GLY A 382 -4.60 -1.99 -1.67
C GLY A 382 -3.69 -2.30 -2.86
N LEU A 383 -2.43 -2.58 -2.59
CA LEU A 383 -1.44 -2.88 -3.61
C LEU A 383 -1.76 -4.19 -4.34
N THR A 384 -1.87 -4.11 -5.66
CA THR A 384 -2.14 -5.25 -6.53
C THR A 384 -1.15 -5.30 -7.69
N VAL A 385 -1.07 -6.45 -8.37
CA VAL A 385 -0.11 -6.69 -9.46
C VAL A 385 -0.32 -5.76 -10.65
N ASP A 386 -1.55 -5.33 -10.93
CA ASP A 386 -1.85 -4.42 -12.04
C ASP A 386 -1.30 -3.01 -11.83
N GLN A 387 -1.02 -2.61 -10.59
CA GLN A 387 -0.33 -1.35 -10.31
C GLN A 387 1.13 -1.32 -10.77
N PHE A 388 1.73 -2.50 -11.02
CA PHE A 388 3.05 -2.66 -11.64
C PHE A 388 3.00 -2.68 -13.16
N GLN A 389 1.82 -2.52 -13.76
CA GLN A 389 1.59 -2.46 -15.19
C GLN A 389 1.12 -1.07 -15.60
N ARG A 390 1.52 -0.64 -16.80
CA ARG A 390 1.05 0.58 -17.45
C ARG A 390 0.06 0.21 -18.55
N ARG A 391 -1.13 0.78 -18.47
CA ARG A 391 -2.17 0.61 -19.48
C ARG A 391 -1.92 1.55 -20.67
N THR A 392 -2.07 1.04 -21.89
CA THR A 392 -2.05 1.82 -23.13
C THR A 392 -3.26 1.45 -23.96
N SER A 393 -4.02 2.44 -24.43
CA SER A 393 -5.12 2.21 -25.37
C SER A 393 -4.60 1.93 -26.76
N ILE A 394 -5.17 0.93 -27.43
CA ILE A 394 -4.91 0.59 -28.84
C ILE A 394 -6.12 0.97 -29.65
N ILE A 395 -5.90 1.71 -30.74
CA ILE A 395 -6.96 2.17 -31.65
C ILE A 395 -6.51 1.89 -33.07
N GLU A 396 -7.18 0.97 -33.77
CA GLU A 396 -6.91 0.62 -35.17
C GLU A 396 -8.15 0.81 -36.04
N TYR A 397 -8.11 1.81 -36.91
CA TYR A 397 -9.15 2.08 -37.90
C TYR A 397 -8.67 1.75 -39.31
N LYS A 398 -9.49 0.99 -40.04
CA LYS A 398 -9.36 0.85 -41.50
C LYS A 398 -10.26 1.85 -42.20
N LYS A 399 -10.00 2.19 -43.50
CA LYS A 399 -10.76 3.17 -44.25
C LYS A 399 -12.29 3.07 -44.13
N PRO A 400 -12.92 1.89 -44.23
CA PRO A 400 -14.38 1.79 -44.08
C PRO A 400 -14.91 2.19 -42.69
N ALA A 401 -14.18 1.84 -41.62
CA ALA A 401 -14.53 2.23 -40.27
C ALA A 401 -14.35 3.74 -40.06
N LEU A 402 -13.25 4.32 -40.55
CA LEU A 402 -13.00 5.77 -40.50
C LEU A 402 -14.08 6.55 -41.24
N LYS A 403 -14.54 6.04 -42.41
CA LYS A 403 -15.63 6.67 -43.17
C LYS A 403 -16.91 6.79 -42.34
N ARG A 404 -17.24 5.73 -41.56
CA ARG A 404 -18.40 5.75 -40.64
C ARG A 404 -18.26 6.77 -39.52
N ALA A 405 -17.06 7.06 -39.09
CA ALA A 405 -16.78 8.00 -37.99
C ALA A 405 -16.74 9.47 -38.45
N LEU A 406 -16.59 9.76 -39.77
CA LEU A 406 -16.37 11.14 -40.28
C LEU A 406 -17.48 12.12 -39.91
N GLY A 407 -18.74 11.69 -39.88
CA GLY A 407 -19.86 12.55 -39.53
C GLY A 407 -19.74 13.12 -38.12
N ALA A 408 -19.43 12.25 -37.14
CA ALA A 408 -19.24 12.66 -35.76
C ALA A 408 -17.96 13.54 -35.60
N ILE A 409 -16.86 13.15 -36.24
CA ILE A 409 -15.62 13.94 -36.21
C ILE A 409 -15.86 15.37 -36.71
N ARG A 410 -16.50 15.54 -37.87
CA ARG A 410 -16.82 16.87 -38.45
C ARG A 410 -17.66 17.69 -37.47
N LYS A 411 -18.70 17.09 -36.89
CA LYS A 411 -19.57 17.83 -35.99
C LYS A 411 -18.87 18.33 -34.74
N PHE A 412 -18.03 17.45 -34.10
CA PHE A 412 -17.25 17.87 -32.94
C PHE A 412 -16.20 18.95 -33.31
N THR A 413 -15.47 18.77 -34.38
CA THR A 413 -14.46 19.76 -34.79
C THR A 413 -15.04 21.12 -35.20
N GLU A 414 -16.28 21.13 -35.76
CA GLU A 414 -17.06 22.36 -36.00
C GLU A 414 -17.39 23.07 -34.67
N ILE A 415 -17.93 22.33 -33.69
CA ILE A 415 -18.34 22.89 -32.40
C ILE A 415 -17.14 23.41 -31.60
N GLU A 416 -16.02 22.70 -31.67
CA GLU A 416 -14.79 23.02 -30.92
C GLU A 416 -13.89 24.03 -31.64
N GLY A 417 -14.19 24.38 -32.90
CA GLY A 417 -13.37 25.25 -33.72
C GLY A 417 -12.01 24.66 -34.10
N LEU A 418 -11.90 23.30 -34.12
CA LEU A 418 -10.65 22.58 -34.36
C LEU A 418 -10.61 22.00 -35.77
N ASP A 419 -10.56 22.86 -36.81
CA ASP A 419 -10.60 22.47 -38.22
C ASP A 419 -9.49 21.50 -38.63
N ALA A 420 -8.27 21.68 -38.13
CA ALA A 420 -7.16 20.76 -38.36
C ALA A 420 -7.41 19.33 -37.86
N HIS A 421 -8.20 19.15 -36.80
CA HIS A 421 -8.60 17.83 -36.32
C HIS A 421 -9.56 17.15 -37.32
N GLY A 422 -10.53 17.89 -37.85
CA GLY A 422 -11.42 17.40 -38.91
C GLY A 422 -10.66 17.07 -40.21
N TRP A 423 -9.79 17.99 -40.63
CA TRP A 423 -8.93 17.78 -41.79
C TRP A 423 -8.03 16.54 -41.63
N SER A 424 -7.49 16.30 -40.45
CA SER A 424 -6.67 15.12 -40.21
C SER A 424 -7.40 13.81 -40.54
N ALA A 425 -8.71 13.71 -40.32
CA ALA A 425 -9.49 12.53 -40.70
C ALA A 425 -9.82 12.51 -42.19
N GLU A 426 -10.18 13.68 -42.79
CA GLU A 426 -10.64 13.81 -44.16
C GLU A 426 -9.54 13.59 -45.20
N ILE A 427 -8.34 14.10 -44.95
CA ILE A 427 -7.21 13.99 -45.89
C ILE A 427 -6.88 12.52 -46.22
N ARG A 428 -7.19 11.56 -45.31
CA ARG A 428 -7.00 10.12 -45.53
C ARG A 428 -7.85 9.55 -46.67
N PHE A 429 -8.85 10.29 -47.12
CA PHE A 429 -9.69 9.94 -48.28
C PHE A 429 -9.27 10.68 -49.55
N ARG A 430 -8.55 11.81 -49.45
CA ARG A 430 -8.08 12.61 -50.59
C ARG A 430 -6.69 12.19 -51.06
N ALA A 431 -5.84 11.73 -50.15
CA ALA A 431 -4.50 11.27 -50.50
C ALA A 431 -4.56 9.97 -51.30
N LYS A 432 -3.88 9.89 -52.45
CA LYS A 432 -3.64 8.65 -53.17
C LYS A 432 -2.79 7.74 -52.23
N SER A 433 -3.27 6.50 -51.98
CA SER A 433 -2.47 5.55 -51.24
C SER A 433 -1.12 5.36 -51.92
N PRO A 434 0.03 5.37 -51.20
CA PRO A 434 1.28 4.99 -51.80
C PRO A 434 1.11 3.59 -52.39
N LYS A 435 1.49 3.42 -53.66
CA LYS A 435 1.58 2.09 -54.28
C LYS A 435 2.55 1.27 -53.44
N ARG A 436 2.10 0.12 -52.89
CA ARG A 436 2.96 -0.84 -52.26
C ARG A 436 3.90 -1.49 -53.26
#